data_0967dcb9e85fce907d3a90b958318123
#
_entry.id   0967dcb9e85fce907d3a90b958318123
#
_cell.length_a   1.000
_cell.length_b   1.000
_cell.length_c   1.000
_cell.angle_alpha   90.00
_cell.angle_beta   90.00
_cell.angle_gamma   90.00
#
_symmetry.space_group_name_H-M   'P 1'
#
loop_
_entity.id
_entity.type
_entity.pdbx_description
1 polymer ?
#
loop_
_entity_poly.entity_id
_entity_poly.type
_entity_poly.pdbx_seq_one_letter_code
_entity_poly.pdbx_strand_id
1 'polypeptide(L)'
;MTTFIISGNTPSSKNGRVWTGKYSIASAATRKWKLATDEEWKAQAKQFRKESKDLGKPLYIEFKFYRKSKHKFDLINIAQAVQDAMVHHGWIDDDNADELVPVFGTYVYDNKNPRVEIKILKKWK
;
A
#
# COMPACT_ATOMS: atom_id res chain seq x y z
N MET A 1 -18.23 -3.60 5.30
CA MET A 1 -16.99 -3.58 4.50
C MET A 1 -15.80 -3.31 5.40
N THR A 2 -14.79 -4.15 5.32
CA THR A 2 -13.62 -4.04 6.18
C THR A 2 -12.68 -2.96 5.69
N THR A 3 -12.13 -2.19 6.63
CA THR A 3 -11.02 -1.28 6.36
C THR A 3 -9.75 -1.91 6.91
N PHE A 4 -8.80 -2.18 6.01
CA PHE A 4 -7.49 -2.72 6.40
C PHE A 4 -6.56 -1.53 6.61
N ILE A 5 -5.87 -1.50 7.74
CA ILE A 5 -5.05 -0.36 8.14
C ILE A 5 -3.59 -0.78 8.26
N ILE A 6 -2.71 -0.06 7.58
CA ILE A 6 -1.27 -0.21 7.71
C ILE A 6 -0.72 1.09 8.27
N SER A 7 -0.12 1.02 9.44
CA SER A 7 0.34 2.20 10.17
C SER A 7 1.62 2.80 9.57
N GLY A 8 1.88 4.04 9.93
CA GLY A 8 3.09 4.74 9.54
C GLY A 8 2.94 5.54 8.25
N ASN A 9 3.86 6.46 8.06
CA ASN A 9 3.89 7.32 6.88
C ASN A 9 4.44 6.51 5.69
N THR A 10 3.58 6.23 4.71
CA THR A 10 3.98 5.39 3.57
C THR A 10 5.12 6.04 2.78
N PRO A 11 6.23 5.32 2.56
CA PRO A 11 7.35 5.87 1.79
C PRO A 11 7.07 5.82 0.28
N SER A 12 7.80 6.63 -0.47
CA SER A 12 7.77 6.59 -1.93
C SER A 12 8.66 5.46 -2.43
N SER A 13 8.13 4.57 -3.27
CA SER A 13 8.95 3.51 -3.85
C SER A 13 9.98 4.07 -4.83
N LYS A 14 9.65 5.16 -5.54
CA LYS A 14 10.55 5.81 -6.48
C LYS A 14 11.77 6.41 -5.79
N ASN A 15 11.54 7.13 -4.69
CA ASN A 15 12.60 7.77 -3.91
C ASN A 15 13.10 6.86 -2.79
N GLY A 16 12.58 5.64 -2.72
CA GLY A 16 12.92 4.68 -1.69
C GLY A 16 14.09 3.77 -2.06
N ARG A 17 14.80 4.07 -3.14
CA ARG A 17 15.95 3.27 -3.59
C ARG A 17 17.21 4.10 -3.57
N VAL A 18 18.31 3.45 -3.19
CA VAL A 18 19.65 4.06 -3.12
C VAL A 18 20.60 3.26 -3.99
N TRP A 19 21.34 3.95 -4.85
CA TRP A 19 22.35 3.31 -5.69
C TRP A 19 23.65 3.17 -4.91
N THR A 20 24.21 1.97 -4.87
CA THR A 20 25.44 1.68 -4.10
C THR A 20 26.69 1.61 -4.98
N GLY A 21 26.55 1.81 -6.30
CA GLY A 21 27.63 1.65 -7.26
C GLY A 21 27.61 0.31 -7.97
N LYS A 22 26.91 -0.69 -7.42
CA LYS A 22 26.75 -2.00 -8.05
C LYS A 22 25.31 -2.36 -8.27
N TYR A 23 24.42 -2.01 -7.36
CA TYR A 23 23.00 -2.30 -7.44
C TYR A 23 22.20 -1.27 -6.64
N SER A 24 20.92 -1.21 -6.94
CA SER A 24 19.98 -0.35 -6.23
C SER A 24 19.37 -1.10 -5.06
N ILE A 25 19.36 -0.48 -3.88
CA ILE A 25 18.75 -1.04 -2.68
C ILE A 25 17.68 -0.10 -2.14
N ALA A 26 16.77 -0.64 -1.35
CA ALA A 26 15.75 0.16 -0.69
C ALA A 26 16.40 1.18 0.27
N SER A 27 15.87 2.39 0.33
CA SER A 27 16.32 3.41 1.27
C SER A 27 16.07 2.97 2.71
N ALA A 28 16.73 3.66 3.67
CA ALA A 28 16.51 3.39 5.09
C ALA A 28 15.04 3.59 5.48
N ALA A 29 14.37 4.62 4.94
CA ALA A 29 12.97 4.88 5.24
C ALA A 29 12.07 3.73 4.74
N THR A 30 12.31 3.23 3.53
CA THR A 30 11.54 2.11 2.98
C THR A 30 11.77 0.83 3.78
N ARG A 31 13.03 0.52 4.10
CA ARG A 31 13.34 -0.66 4.92
C ARG A 31 12.70 -0.60 6.29
N LYS A 32 12.76 0.57 6.93
CA LYS A 32 12.17 0.78 8.26
C LYS A 32 10.66 0.58 8.21
N TRP A 33 9.99 1.14 7.22
CA TRP A 33 8.56 0.98 7.06
C TRP A 33 8.19 -0.49 6.83
N LYS A 34 8.92 -1.19 5.97
CA LYS A 34 8.67 -2.62 5.71
C LYS A 34 8.78 -3.45 6.98
N LEU A 35 9.80 -3.21 7.79
CA LEU A 35 10.00 -3.93 9.05
C LEU A 35 8.89 -3.58 10.06
N ALA A 36 8.56 -2.30 10.18
CA ALA A 36 7.57 -1.85 11.15
C ALA A 36 6.16 -2.36 10.84
N THR A 37 5.85 -2.61 9.57
CA THR A 37 4.50 -3.00 9.14
C THR A 37 4.36 -4.49 8.84
N ASP A 38 5.45 -5.27 8.91
CA ASP A 38 5.46 -6.68 8.53
C ASP A 38 4.35 -7.48 9.20
N GLU A 39 4.21 -7.34 10.52
CA GLU A 39 3.19 -8.08 11.29
C GLU A 39 1.77 -7.64 10.92
N GLU A 40 1.58 -6.36 10.62
CA GLU A 40 0.27 -5.85 10.22
C GLU A 40 -0.20 -6.46 8.90
N TRP A 41 0.72 -6.58 7.94
CA TRP A 41 0.43 -7.24 6.66
C TRP A 41 0.08 -8.70 6.87
N LYS A 42 0.88 -9.43 7.64
CA LYS A 42 0.67 -10.85 7.93
C LYS A 42 -0.64 -11.09 8.65
N ALA A 43 -0.94 -10.27 9.65
CA ALA A 43 -2.13 -10.45 10.48
C ALA A 43 -3.43 -10.27 9.68
N GLN A 44 -3.41 -9.46 8.65
CA GLN A 44 -4.62 -9.13 7.87
C GLN A 44 -4.74 -9.88 6.54
N ALA A 45 -3.70 -10.62 6.14
CA ALA A 45 -3.68 -11.31 4.84
C ALA A 45 -4.83 -12.29 4.66
N LYS A 46 -5.10 -13.10 5.67
CA LYS A 46 -6.15 -14.11 5.62
C LYS A 46 -7.53 -13.49 5.42
N GLN A 47 -7.82 -12.41 6.15
CA GLN A 47 -9.09 -11.72 6.05
C GLN A 47 -9.24 -11.04 4.68
N PHE A 48 -8.17 -10.44 4.17
CA PHE A 48 -8.18 -9.83 2.85
C PHE A 48 -8.47 -10.88 1.76
N ARG A 49 -7.76 -12.01 1.81
CA ARG A 49 -7.98 -13.11 0.86
C ARG A 49 -9.41 -13.64 0.94
N LYS A 50 -9.94 -13.79 2.14
CA LYS A 50 -11.31 -14.26 2.35
C LYS A 50 -12.31 -13.31 1.71
N GLU A 51 -12.17 -12.02 1.91
CA GLU A 51 -13.11 -11.02 1.38
C GLU A 51 -13.00 -10.82 -0.13
N SER A 52 -11.80 -11.03 -0.70
CA SER A 52 -11.59 -10.84 -2.13
C SER A 52 -11.82 -12.10 -2.97
N LYS A 53 -11.87 -13.25 -2.35
CA LYS A 53 -11.87 -14.57 -2.99
C LYS A 53 -12.97 -14.75 -4.04
N ASP A 54 -14.19 -14.30 -3.75
CA ASP A 54 -15.34 -14.52 -4.62
C ASP A 54 -15.65 -13.31 -5.51
N LEU A 55 -14.81 -12.31 -5.46
CA LEU A 55 -14.94 -11.15 -6.33
C LEU A 55 -14.19 -11.40 -7.63
N GLY A 56 -14.76 -10.93 -8.74
CA GLY A 56 -14.08 -11.03 -10.03
C GLY A 56 -12.84 -10.15 -10.08
N LYS A 57 -11.98 -10.45 -11.03
CA LYS A 57 -10.77 -9.65 -11.27
C LYS A 57 -10.99 -8.74 -12.47
N PRO A 58 -10.37 -7.56 -12.47
CA PRO A 58 -9.48 -7.05 -11.42
C PRO A 58 -10.25 -6.64 -10.15
N LEU A 59 -9.56 -6.68 -9.01
CA LEU A 59 -10.08 -6.12 -7.78
C LEU A 59 -9.98 -4.59 -7.86
N TYR A 60 -11.00 -3.91 -7.39
CA TYR A 60 -10.97 -2.45 -7.26
C TYR A 60 -10.67 -2.14 -5.81
N ILE A 61 -9.51 -1.55 -5.56
CA ILE A 61 -9.00 -1.31 -4.20
C ILE A 61 -8.84 0.18 -3.98
N GLU A 62 -9.55 0.68 -2.97
CA GLU A 62 -9.42 2.08 -2.57
C GLU A 62 -8.27 2.22 -1.59
N PHE A 63 -7.39 3.18 -1.87
CA PHE A 63 -6.29 3.55 -0.97
C PHE A 63 -6.54 4.97 -0.49
N LYS A 64 -6.60 5.15 0.82
CA LYS A 64 -6.68 6.46 1.44
C LYS A 64 -5.45 6.68 2.30
N PHE A 65 -4.68 7.70 1.95
CA PHE A 65 -3.42 7.98 2.63
C PHE A 65 -3.58 9.09 3.65
N TYR A 66 -3.09 8.85 4.85
CA TYR A 66 -3.00 9.81 5.94
C TYR A 66 -1.54 10.13 6.14
N ARG A 67 -1.16 11.37 5.86
CA ARG A 67 0.24 11.76 5.75
C ARG A 67 0.73 12.49 6.98
N LYS A 68 1.99 12.21 7.36
CA LYS A 68 2.64 12.80 8.52
C LYS A 68 2.86 14.31 8.37
N SER A 69 3.08 14.78 7.16
CA SER A 69 3.38 16.18 6.88
C SER A 69 2.67 16.63 5.62
N LYS A 70 2.77 17.94 5.33
CA LYS A 70 2.22 18.53 4.10
C LYS A 70 3.25 18.62 2.98
N HIS A 71 4.38 17.93 3.11
CA HIS A 71 5.38 17.89 2.04
C HIS A 71 4.76 17.28 0.79
N LYS A 72 5.16 17.79 -0.37
CA LYS A 72 4.68 17.28 -1.65
C LYS A 72 5.12 15.83 -1.83
N PHE A 73 4.24 15.03 -2.41
CA PHE A 73 4.52 13.65 -2.73
C PHE A 73 3.69 13.25 -3.94
N ASP A 74 4.05 12.11 -4.54
CA ASP A 74 3.36 11.58 -5.69
C ASP A 74 2.54 10.36 -5.24
N LEU A 75 1.21 10.44 -5.38
CA LEU A 75 0.29 9.36 -4.99
C LEU A 75 0.66 8.03 -5.63
N ILE A 76 1.04 8.05 -6.90
CA ILE A 76 1.40 6.82 -7.61
C ILE A 76 2.62 6.16 -6.97
N ASN A 77 3.60 6.94 -6.57
CA ASN A 77 4.82 6.40 -5.97
C ASN A 77 4.58 5.79 -4.60
N ILE A 78 3.74 6.40 -3.76
CA ILE A 78 3.44 5.80 -2.45
C ILE A 78 2.49 4.61 -2.60
N ALA A 79 1.55 4.66 -3.54
CA ALA A 79 0.68 3.52 -3.83
C ALA A 79 1.47 2.32 -4.32
N GLN A 80 2.55 2.54 -5.08
CA GLN A 80 3.41 1.46 -5.54
C GLN A 80 4.05 0.72 -4.36
N ALA A 81 4.51 1.44 -3.34
CA ALA A 81 5.06 0.81 -2.14
C ALA A 81 4.04 -0.09 -1.45
N VAL A 82 2.78 0.36 -1.36
CA VAL A 82 1.70 -0.43 -0.76
C VAL A 82 1.42 -1.67 -1.60
N GLN A 83 1.30 -1.53 -2.91
CA GLN A 83 1.01 -2.65 -3.81
C GLN A 83 2.13 -3.68 -3.81
N ASP A 84 3.40 -3.24 -3.76
CA ASP A 84 4.54 -4.14 -3.64
C ASP A 84 4.44 -4.97 -2.35
N ALA A 85 4.04 -4.35 -1.25
CA ALA A 85 3.87 -5.05 0.03
C ALA A 85 2.69 -6.03 -0.04
N MET A 86 1.61 -5.68 -0.71
CA MET A 86 0.45 -6.57 -0.89
C MET A 86 0.84 -7.83 -1.66
N VAL A 87 1.64 -7.69 -2.72
CA VAL A 87 2.16 -8.84 -3.47
C VAL A 87 3.09 -9.68 -2.60
N HIS A 88 4.03 -9.03 -1.92
CA HIS A 88 5.02 -9.69 -1.08
C HIS A 88 4.38 -10.52 0.04
N HIS A 89 3.32 -10.02 0.65
CA HIS A 89 2.64 -10.68 1.76
C HIS A 89 1.47 -11.56 1.33
N GLY A 90 1.29 -11.75 0.03
CA GLY A 90 0.28 -12.68 -0.48
C GLY A 90 -1.16 -12.19 -0.41
N TRP A 91 -1.39 -10.89 -0.29
CA TRP A 91 -2.73 -10.32 -0.37
C TRP A 91 -3.27 -10.40 -1.80
N ILE A 92 -2.42 -10.16 -2.77
CA ILE A 92 -2.73 -10.27 -4.19
C ILE A 92 -1.60 -11.05 -4.89
N ASP A 93 -1.90 -11.62 -6.04
CA ASP A 93 -0.91 -12.42 -6.78
C ASP A 93 0.07 -11.53 -7.55
N ASP A 94 -0.42 -10.40 -8.08
CA ASP A 94 0.39 -9.42 -8.80
C ASP A 94 -0.34 -8.09 -8.76
N ASP A 95 0.34 -7.00 -9.08
CA ASP A 95 -0.24 -5.65 -9.07
C ASP A 95 -0.53 -5.11 -10.48
N ASN A 96 -0.53 -5.99 -11.51
CA ASN A 96 -0.89 -5.57 -12.86
C ASN A 96 -2.39 -5.26 -12.97
N ALA A 97 -2.79 -4.63 -14.07
CA ALA A 97 -4.15 -4.14 -14.27
C ALA A 97 -5.21 -5.24 -14.37
N ASP A 98 -4.81 -6.48 -14.63
CA ASP A 98 -5.74 -7.62 -14.63
C ASP A 98 -6.05 -8.13 -13.22
N GLU A 99 -5.21 -7.79 -12.25
CA GLU A 99 -5.35 -8.20 -10.86
C GLU A 99 -5.93 -7.10 -9.98
N LEU A 100 -5.53 -5.86 -10.22
CA LEU A 100 -5.81 -4.74 -9.32
C LEU A 100 -5.98 -3.43 -10.08
N VAL A 101 -7.05 -2.71 -9.77
CA VAL A 101 -7.23 -1.32 -10.21
C VAL A 101 -7.27 -0.45 -8.97
N PRO A 102 -6.26 0.41 -8.75
CA PRO A 102 -6.26 1.30 -7.58
C PRO A 102 -7.24 2.46 -7.77
N VAL A 103 -7.91 2.82 -6.69
CA VAL A 103 -8.84 3.95 -6.64
C VAL A 103 -8.35 4.91 -5.57
N PHE A 104 -8.17 6.17 -5.93
CA PHE A 104 -7.65 7.20 -5.03
C PHE A 104 -8.64 8.32 -4.81
N GLY A 105 -8.59 8.92 -3.62
CA GLY A 105 -9.18 10.22 -3.36
C GLY A 105 -8.08 11.20 -2.95
N THR A 106 -8.46 12.31 -2.33
CA THR A 106 -7.49 13.23 -1.76
C THR A 106 -6.87 12.61 -0.51
N TYR A 107 -5.63 12.96 -0.24
CA TYR A 107 -4.97 12.53 0.99
C TYR A 107 -5.41 13.40 2.18
N VAL A 108 -5.17 12.88 3.39
CA VAL A 108 -5.45 13.59 4.63
C VAL A 108 -4.13 13.87 5.34
N TYR A 109 -3.99 15.09 5.86
CA TYR A 109 -2.87 15.39 6.75
C TYR A 109 -3.23 14.91 8.16
N ASP A 110 -2.42 14.02 8.72
CA ASP A 110 -2.61 13.50 10.08
C ASP A 110 -1.24 13.18 10.69
N ASN A 111 -0.68 14.19 11.32
CA ASN A 111 0.66 14.09 11.92
C ASN A 111 0.71 13.04 13.06
N LYS A 112 -0.40 12.88 13.78
CA LYS A 112 -0.43 12.02 14.97
C LYS A 112 -0.57 10.55 14.63
N ASN A 113 -1.24 10.25 13.52
CA ASN A 113 -1.53 8.86 13.14
C ASN A 113 -1.47 8.66 11.63
N PRO A 114 -0.29 8.86 11.03
CA PRO A 114 -0.14 8.61 9.60
C PRO A 114 -0.35 7.13 9.30
N ARG A 115 -1.02 6.84 8.19
CA ARG A 115 -1.35 5.47 7.83
C ARG A 115 -1.88 5.40 6.39
N VAL A 116 -2.07 4.20 5.88
CA VAL A 116 -2.89 3.97 4.69
C VAL A 116 -4.07 3.09 5.10
N GLU A 117 -5.25 3.46 4.62
CA GLU A 117 -6.46 2.66 4.78
C GLU A 117 -6.80 2.03 3.43
N ILE A 118 -7.02 0.73 3.44
CA ILE A 118 -7.21 -0.08 2.24
C ILE A 118 -8.59 -0.72 2.31
N LYS A 119 -9.41 -0.50 1.27
CA LYS A 119 -10.76 -1.08 1.18
C LYS A 119 -10.94 -1.77 -0.16
N ILE A 120 -11.55 -2.96 -0.13
CA ILE A 120 -11.96 -3.65 -1.35
C ILE A 120 -13.33 -3.11 -1.74
N LEU A 121 -13.41 -2.57 -2.96
CA LEU A 121 -14.67 -2.10 -3.50
C LEU A 121 -15.32 -3.24 -4.26
N LYS A 122 -16.60 -3.52 -3.96
CA LYS A 122 -17.31 -4.60 -4.64
C LYS A 122 -17.57 -4.28 -6.10
N LYS A 123 -17.71 -3.00 -6.42
CA LYS A 123 -18.03 -2.55 -7.75
C LYS A 123 -17.52 -1.13 -7.93
N TRP A 124 -16.98 -0.87 -9.10
CA TRP A 124 -16.55 0.47 -9.49
C TRP A 124 -17.03 0.78 -10.89
N LYS A 125 -17.56 1.96 -11.06
CA LYS A 125 -18.01 2.43 -12.38
C LYS A 125 -17.14 3.56 -12.90
#